data_283ad86a089c3d45fd3dbf6ca8bfd2e5
#
_entry.id   283ad86a089c3d45fd3dbf6ca8bfd2e5
#
_cell.length_a   1.000
_cell.length_b   1.000
_cell.length_c   1.000
_cell.angle_alpha   90.00
_cell.angle_beta   90.00
_cell.angle_gamma   90.00
#
_symmetry.space_group_name_H-M   'P 1'
#
loop_
_entity.id
_entity.type
_entity.pdbx_description
1 polymer ?
#
loop_
_entity_poly.entity_id
_entity_poly.type
_entity_poly.pdbx_seq_one_letter_code
_entity_poly.pdbx_strand_id
1 'polypeptide(L)'
;MAGYDTTWKMGDRVIHLGDVIRYLDRRERRVYRMPAQSLYKMLDRRLKTGRKRMMRTDISVPIILVVDRATRRPTVVLDGNHRLTKAATMKRNIPFRILYSDEYDMLFGT
;
A
#
# COMPACT_ATOMS: atom_id res chain seq x y z
N MET A 1 7.41 15.01 -3.63
CA MET A 1 6.82 13.73 -3.99
C MET A 1 7.22 12.70 -2.98
N ALA A 2 6.52 12.74 -1.88
CA ALA A 2 6.89 11.96 -0.71
C ALA A 2 6.98 10.47 -0.97
N GLY A 3 6.11 9.92 -1.81
CA GLY A 3 6.02 8.47 -2.02
C GLY A 3 7.26 7.83 -2.64
N TYR A 4 8.00 8.56 -3.48
CA TYR A 4 9.14 8.00 -4.19
C TYR A 4 10.42 7.96 -3.35
N ASP A 5 10.43 8.69 -2.23
CA ASP A 5 11.60 8.75 -1.35
C ASP A 5 11.57 7.68 -0.27
N THR A 6 10.48 6.92 -0.18
CA THR A 6 10.33 5.88 0.83
C THR A 6 11.31 4.74 0.56
N THR A 7 12.01 4.31 1.61
CA THR A 7 12.95 3.19 1.53
C THR A 7 12.74 2.26 2.71
N TRP A 8 13.15 1.00 2.51
CA TRP A 8 13.15 -0.02 3.57
C TRP A 8 14.54 -0.64 3.65
N LYS A 9 15.06 -0.77 4.86
CA LYS A 9 16.31 -1.50 5.10
C LYS A 9 16.01 -2.97 5.36
N MET A 10 16.63 -3.83 4.55
CA MET A 10 16.50 -5.29 4.69
C MET A 10 17.92 -5.86 4.79
N GLY A 11 18.46 -5.94 6.01
CA GLY A 11 19.86 -6.31 6.23
C GLY A 11 20.79 -5.26 5.61
N ASP A 12 21.66 -5.68 4.70
CA ASP A 12 22.58 -4.78 4.00
C ASP A 12 21.94 -4.13 2.75
N ARG A 13 20.71 -4.48 2.44
CA ARG A 13 20.02 -3.98 1.25
C ARG A 13 19.10 -2.83 1.60
N VAL A 14 18.96 -1.90 0.66
CA VAL A 14 17.96 -0.84 0.74
C VAL A 14 16.99 -1.01 -0.43
N ILE A 15 15.72 -1.14 -0.11
CA ILE A 15 14.67 -1.26 -1.12
C ILE A 15 14.00 0.10 -1.26
N HIS A 16 13.89 0.59 -2.49
CA HIS A 16 13.25 1.87 -2.78
C HIS A 16 11.82 1.66 -3.27
N LEU A 17 10.90 2.50 -2.82
CA LEU A 17 9.51 2.45 -3.28
C LEU A 17 9.44 2.58 -4.81
N GLY A 18 10.30 3.40 -5.40
CA GLY A 18 10.37 3.54 -6.85
C GLY A 18 10.63 2.22 -7.57
N ASP A 19 11.43 1.33 -6.98
CA ASP A 19 11.70 0.02 -7.56
C ASP A 19 10.46 -0.86 -7.54
N VAL A 20 9.70 -0.82 -6.46
CA VAL A 20 8.44 -1.56 -6.35
C VAL A 20 7.44 -1.05 -7.40
N ILE A 21 7.32 0.27 -7.54
CA ILE A 21 6.42 0.87 -8.52
C ILE A 21 6.82 0.45 -9.94
N ARG A 22 8.10 0.51 -10.26
CA ARG A 22 8.59 0.07 -11.58
C ARG A 22 8.30 -1.40 -11.84
N TYR A 23 8.44 -2.24 -10.82
CA TYR A 23 8.10 -3.66 -10.91
C TYR A 23 6.64 -3.85 -11.30
N LEU A 24 5.74 -3.13 -10.63
CA LEU A 24 4.31 -3.21 -10.91
C LEU A 24 3.98 -2.65 -12.30
N ASP A 25 4.63 -1.56 -12.71
CA ASP A 25 4.42 -0.95 -14.01
C ASP A 25 4.84 -1.88 -15.15
N ARG A 26 5.97 -2.57 -15.00
CA ARG A 26 6.46 -3.52 -16.02
C ARG A 26 5.48 -4.68 -16.22
N ARG A 27 4.71 -5.03 -15.20
CA ARG A 27 3.71 -6.09 -15.26
C ARG A 27 2.33 -5.56 -15.62
N GLU A 28 2.23 -4.27 -15.93
CA GLU A 28 0.96 -3.63 -16.24
C GLU A 28 -0.08 -3.91 -15.17
N ARG A 29 0.35 -3.95 -13.90
CA ARG A 29 -0.53 -4.26 -12.79
C ARG A 29 -1.58 -3.16 -12.66
N ARG A 30 -2.85 -3.54 -12.81
CA ARG A 30 -3.94 -2.56 -12.86
C ARG A 30 -4.27 -1.98 -11.49
N VAL A 31 -4.97 -0.83 -11.52
CA VAL A 31 -5.49 -0.19 -10.32
C VAL A 31 -6.92 -0.69 -10.09
N TYR A 32 -7.17 -1.15 -8.88
CA TYR A 32 -8.50 -1.54 -8.42
C TYR A 32 -9.01 -0.50 -7.43
N ARG A 33 -10.31 -0.52 -7.16
CA ARG A 33 -10.93 0.35 -6.16
C ARG A 33 -11.85 -0.47 -5.28
N MET A 34 -11.89 -0.10 -3.99
CA MET A 34 -12.83 -0.71 -3.05
C MET A 34 -13.13 0.29 -1.94
N PRO A 35 -14.24 0.08 -1.18
CA PRO A 35 -14.50 0.94 -0.03
C PRO A 35 -13.35 0.83 0.98
N ALA A 36 -12.80 1.98 1.35
CA ALA A 36 -11.65 2.02 2.27
C ALA A 36 -12.00 1.43 3.64
N GLN A 37 -13.23 1.63 4.10
CA GLN A 37 -13.66 1.05 5.37
C GLN A 37 -13.63 -0.48 5.36
N SER A 38 -14.02 -1.09 4.24
CA SER A 38 -13.98 -2.54 4.09
C SER A 38 -12.55 -3.07 4.14
N LEU A 39 -11.65 -2.40 3.41
CA LEU A 39 -10.24 -2.77 3.42
C LEU A 39 -9.62 -2.59 4.80
N TYR A 40 -9.95 -1.49 5.47
CA TYR A 40 -9.45 -1.20 6.80
C TYR A 40 -9.83 -2.30 7.81
N LYS A 41 -11.07 -2.79 7.73
CA LYS A 41 -11.55 -3.90 8.55
C LYS A 41 -10.83 -5.22 8.24
N MET A 42 -10.60 -5.49 6.97
CA MET A 42 -9.92 -6.72 6.53
C MET A 42 -8.48 -6.78 7.05
N LEU A 43 -7.84 -5.64 7.21
CA LEU A 43 -6.46 -5.56 7.69
C LEU A 43 -6.37 -5.65 9.21
N ASP A 44 -7.48 -5.48 9.92
CA ASP A 44 -7.54 -5.50 11.39
C ASP A 44 -6.44 -4.63 12.01
N ARG A 45 -6.29 -3.41 11.50
CA ARG A 45 -5.21 -2.51 11.93
C ARG A 45 -5.76 -1.26 12.57
N ARG A 46 -5.06 -0.83 13.61
CA ARG A 46 -5.31 0.47 14.23
C ARG A 46 -4.15 1.40 13.86
N LEU A 47 -4.41 2.29 12.92
CA LEU A 47 -3.42 3.27 12.52
C LEU A 47 -3.59 4.53 13.33
N LYS A 48 -2.51 4.92 14.00
CA LYS A 48 -2.44 6.23 14.66
C LYS A 48 -1.76 7.18 13.69
N THR A 49 -2.56 8.05 13.11
CA THR A 49 -2.07 9.01 12.14
C THR A 49 -2.31 10.42 12.66
N GLY A 50 -1.31 11.28 12.57
CA GLY A 50 -1.45 12.67 12.92
C GLY A 50 -2.51 13.32 12.02
N ARG A 51 -3.44 14.05 12.63
CA ARG A 51 -4.56 14.66 11.91
C ARG A 51 -4.12 15.55 10.74
N LYS A 52 -3.09 16.38 10.98
CA LYS A 52 -2.56 17.26 9.91
C LYS A 52 -2.02 16.48 8.73
N ARG A 53 -1.31 15.39 9.00
CA ARG A 53 -0.73 14.54 7.97
C ARG A 53 -1.81 13.84 7.17
N MET A 54 -2.83 13.34 7.86
CA MET A 54 -3.96 12.70 7.23
C MET A 54 -4.70 13.65 6.29
N MET A 55 -4.93 14.89 6.71
CA MET A 55 -5.67 15.87 5.91
C MET A 55 -4.93 16.29 4.63
N ARG A 56 -3.59 16.26 4.65
CA ARG A 56 -2.76 16.64 3.49
C ARG A 56 -2.58 15.50 2.49
N THR A 57 -2.98 14.30 2.86
CA THR A 57 -2.78 13.14 2.03
C THR A 57 -3.77 13.12 0.88
N ASP A 58 -3.26 12.89 -0.34
CA ASP A 58 -4.07 12.77 -1.55
C ASP A 58 -4.56 11.33 -1.70
N ILE A 59 -5.85 11.11 -1.49
CA ILE A 59 -6.45 9.77 -1.54
C ILE A 59 -6.69 9.27 -2.97
N SER A 60 -6.42 10.09 -3.99
CA SER A 60 -6.54 9.66 -5.39
C SER A 60 -5.32 8.86 -5.86
N VAL A 61 -4.21 8.93 -5.12
CA VAL A 61 -3.00 8.17 -5.44
C VAL A 61 -3.16 6.73 -4.97
N PRO A 62 -2.95 5.73 -5.84
CA PRO A 62 -3.10 4.33 -5.44
C PRO A 62 -2.16 3.94 -4.30
N ILE A 63 -2.68 3.18 -3.36
CA ILE A 63 -1.85 2.53 -2.34
C ILE A 63 -1.30 1.22 -2.91
N ILE A 64 -0.27 0.68 -2.28
CA ILE A 64 0.26 -0.64 -2.63
C ILE A 64 -0.12 -1.62 -1.52
N LEU A 65 -0.88 -2.62 -1.90
CA LEU A 65 -1.43 -3.60 -0.98
C LEU A 65 -0.78 -4.96 -1.23
N VAL A 66 -0.20 -5.55 -0.20
CA VAL A 66 0.34 -6.91 -0.28
C VAL A 66 -0.81 -7.88 -0.05
N VAL A 67 -0.99 -8.81 -0.98
CA VAL A 67 -2.10 -9.77 -0.98
C VAL A 67 -1.54 -11.18 -1.08
N ASP A 68 -2.05 -12.07 -0.24
CA ASP A 68 -1.72 -13.50 -0.34
C ASP A 68 -2.37 -14.07 -1.60
N ARG A 69 -1.55 -14.64 -2.49
CA ARG A 69 -2.02 -15.15 -3.78
C ARG A 69 -2.99 -16.32 -3.61
N ALA A 70 -2.75 -17.17 -2.63
CA ALA A 70 -3.56 -18.37 -2.43
C ALA A 70 -4.93 -18.04 -1.83
N THR A 71 -4.97 -17.20 -0.80
CA THR A 71 -6.21 -16.86 -0.10
C THR A 71 -6.89 -15.62 -0.68
N ARG A 72 -6.16 -14.82 -1.45
CA ARG A 72 -6.58 -13.53 -1.98
C ARG A 72 -6.93 -12.51 -0.90
N ARG A 73 -6.38 -12.69 0.30
CA ARG A 73 -6.60 -11.77 1.41
C ARG A 73 -5.47 -10.75 1.50
N PRO A 74 -5.80 -9.48 1.78
CA PRO A 74 -4.79 -8.48 2.04
C PRO A 74 -4.08 -8.78 3.36
N THR A 75 -2.77 -8.60 3.37
CA THR A 75 -1.96 -8.86 4.57
C THR A 75 -1.40 -7.57 5.17
N VAL A 76 -0.92 -6.66 4.34
CA VAL A 76 -0.32 -5.42 4.80
C VAL A 76 -0.40 -4.35 3.71
N VAL A 77 -0.48 -3.10 4.15
CA VAL A 77 -0.33 -1.95 3.24
C VAL A 77 1.15 -1.61 3.20
N LEU A 78 1.78 -1.86 2.06
CA LEU A 78 3.20 -1.55 1.89
C LEU A 78 3.44 -0.06 1.81
N ASP A 79 2.55 0.64 1.10
CA ASP A 79 2.62 2.08 0.95
C ASP A 79 1.22 2.67 0.92
N GLY A 80 1.02 3.75 1.67
CA GLY A 80 -0.22 4.49 1.65
C GLY A 80 -1.12 4.32 2.88
N ASN A 81 -0.55 3.96 4.03
CA ASN A 81 -1.33 3.81 5.26
C ASN A 81 -2.14 5.06 5.60
N HIS A 82 -1.56 6.25 5.41
CA HIS A 82 -2.26 7.51 5.69
C HIS A 82 -3.40 7.74 4.70
N ARG A 83 -3.20 7.39 3.44
CA ARG A 83 -4.24 7.51 2.41
C ARG A 83 -5.42 6.60 2.73
N LEU A 84 -5.13 5.36 3.14
CA LEU A 84 -6.18 4.42 3.52
C LEU A 84 -6.99 4.93 4.70
N THR A 85 -6.30 5.41 5.74
CA THR A 85 -6.96 5.93 6.95
C THR A 85 -7.86 7.12 6.61
N LYS A 86 -7.37 8.05 5.80
CA LYS A 86 -8.15 9.22 5.39
C LYS A 86 -9.39 8.80 4.60
N ALA A 87 -9.23 7.92 3.63
CA ALA A 87 -10.35 7.46 2.80
C ALA A 87 -11.39 6.73 3.65
N ALA A 88 -10.95 5.90 4.60
CA ALA A 88 -11.87 5.21 5.50
C ALA A 88 -12.63 6.19 6.39
N THR A 89 -11.95 7.20 6.91
CA THR A 89 -12.58 8.26 7.73
C THR A 89 -13.61 9.04 6.92
N MET A 90 -13.33 9.29 5.65
CA MET A 90 -14.22 10.02 4.76
C MET A 90 -15.28 9.13 4.11
N LYS A 91 -15.29 7.84 4.40
CA LYS A 91 -16.22 6.85 3.83
C LYS A 91 -16.15 6.84 2.29
N ARG A 92 -14.92 6.84 1.77
CA ARG A 92 -14.68 6.85 0.32
C ARG A 92 -14.00 5.57 -0.14
N ASN A 93 -14.03 5.34 -1.45
CA ASN A 93 -13.26 4.28 -2.06
C ASN A 93 -11.78 4.67 -2.11
N ILE A 94 -10.92 3.67 -2.08
CA ILE A 94 -9.48 3.86 -2.20
C ILE A 94 -8.96 3.08 -3.41
N PRO A 95 -8.18 3.71 -4.29
CA PRO A 95 -7.51 2.99 -5.36
C PRO A 95 -6.31 2.23 -4.80
N PHE A 96 -6.06 1.03 -5.33
CA PHE A 96 -4.93 0.22 -4.88
C PHE A 96 -4.38 -0.64 -6.02
N ARG A 97 -3.08 -0.95 -5.91
CA ARG A 97 -2.42 -1.91 -6.76
C ARG A 97 -1.96 -3.08 -5.90
N ILE A 98 -1.93 -4.26 -6.47
CA ILE A 98 -1.61 -5.48 -5.73
C ILE A 98 -0.16 -5.88 -5.97
N LEU A 99 0.56 -6.10 -4.89
CA LEU A 99 1.83 -6.81 -4.87
C LEU A 99 1.56 -8.12 -4.13
N TYR A 100 1.73 -9.26 -4.80
CA TYR A 100 1.47 -10.53 -4.15
C TYR A 100 2.56 -10.88 -3.13
N SER A 101 2.21 -11.67 -2.12
CA SER A 101 3.15 -12.04 -1.04
C SER A 101 4.43 -12.67 -1.56
N ASP A 102 4.32 -13.53 -2.57
CA ASP A 102 5.49 -14.17 -3.18
C ASP A 102 6.38 -13.14 -3.91
N GLU A 103 5.77 -12.13 -4.51
CA GLU A 103 6.50 -11.04 -5.14
C GLU A 103 7.18 -10.15 -4.09
N TYR A 104 6.47 -9.89 -3.00
CA TYR A 104 7.05 -9.17 -1.87
C TYR A 104 8.29 -9.90 -1.33
N ASP A 105 8.19 -11.21 -1.11
CA ASP A 105 9.30 -12.02 -0.63
C ASP A 105 10.49 -11.96 -1.58
N MET A 106 10.24 -12.04 -2.88
CA MET A 106 11.27 -11.94 -3.90
C MET A 106 11.97 -10.58 -3.88
N LEU A 107 11.19 -9.50 -3.84
CA LEU A 107 11.74 -8.14 -3.91
C LEU A 107 12.47 -7.75 -2.62
N PHE A 108 11.97 -8.19 -1.48
CA PHE A 108 12.52 -7.82 -0.18
C PHE A 108 13.50 -8.85 0.39
N GLY A 109 13.69 -9.98 -0.30
CA GLY A 109 14.71 -10.95 0.05
C GLY A 109 14.39 -11.79 1.28
N THR A 110 13.14 -12.03 1.54
CA THR A 110 12.71 -12.85 2.68
C THR A 110 12.51 -14.31 2.32
#